data_883216350a73807a1af93025b2cd2989
#
_entry.id   883216350a73807a1af93025b2cd2989
#
_cell.length_a   1.000
_cell.length_b   1.000
_cell.length_c   1.000
_cell.angle_alpha   90.00
_cell.angle_beta   90.00
_cell.angle_gamma   90.00
#
_symmetry.space_group_name_H-M   'P 1'
#
loop_
_entity.id
_entity.type
_entity.pdbx_description
1 polymer ?
#
loop_
_entity_poly.entity_id
_entity_poly.type
_entity_poly.pdbx_seq_one_letter_code
_entity_poly.pdbx_strand_id
1 'polypeptide(L)'
;MEAILEKVDDSNISGIHAFIFEGTHFDMPWHFHPEFEFTYILESSGTRYVGNNISDFEPGDLVMIGGNLPHCWKNENDHTGTSRSIVIQWKQDIIHDLEVFRPIQELLLRA
;
A
#
# COMPACT_ATOMS: atom_id res chain seq x y z
N MET A 1 -17.81 5.48 -7.19
CA MET A 1 -16.96 4.57 -8.01
C MET A 1 -16.66 3.33 -7.19
N GLU A 2 -16.90 2.18 -7.76
CA GLU A 2 -16.62 0.93 -7.08
C GLU A 2 -15.12 0.61 -7.13
N ALA A 3 -14.59 0.13 -6.01
CA ALA A 3 -13.21 -0.31 -5.95
C ALA A 3 -13.06 -1.67 -6.63
N ILE A 4 -11.93 -1.87 -7.27
CA ILE A 4 -11.61 -3.11 -7.98
C ILE A 4 -10.82 -4.01 -7.04
N LEU A 5 -11.21 -5.29 -6.95
CA LEU A 5 -10.42 -6.28 -6.21
C LEU A 5 -9.14 -6.56 -6.96
N GLU A 6 -8.00 -6.33 -6.31
CA GLU A 6 -6.70 -6.69 -6.83
C GLU A 6 -6.30 -8.06 -6.32
N LYS A 7 -5.89 -8.94 -7.22
CA LYS A 7 -5.35 -10.23 -6.83
C LYS A 7 -3.84 -10.11 -6.68
N VAL A 8 -3.38 -10.19 -5.44
CA VAL A 8 -1.95 -10.11 -5.12
C VAL A 8 -1.30 -11.46 -5.42
N ASP A 9 -0.08 -11.41 -5.98
CA ASP A 9 0.70 -12.61 -6.23
C ASP A 9 1.07 -13.27 -4.90
N ASP A 10 0.54 -14.47 -4.66
CA ASP A 10 0.79 -15.23 -3.45
C ASP A 10 1.72 -16.43 -3.68
N SER A 11 2.44 -16.45 -4.79
CA SER A 11 3.41 -17.51 -5.08
C SER A 11 4.59 -17.52 -4.11
N ASN A 12 4.77 -16.47 -3.36
CA ASN A 12 5.83 -16.34 -2.38
C ASN A 12 5.52 -17.23 -1.16
N ILE A 13 6.36 -18.23 -0.93
CA ILE A 13 6.15 -19.20 0.16
C ILE A 13 6.29 -18.59 1.56
N SER A 14 6.94 -17.43 1.69
CA SER A 14 7.03 -16.74 2.98
C SER A 14 5.72 -16.06 3.37
N GLY A 15 4.79 -15.89 2.44
CA GLY A 15 3.55 -15.15 2.66
C GLY A 15 3.73 -13.64 2.71
N ILE A 16 4.94 -13.15 2.49
CA ILE A 16 5.27 -11.72 2.43
C ILE A 16 5.72 -11.42 1.00
N HIS A 17 5.09 -10.43 0.39
CA HIS A 17 5.43 -10.00 -0.96
C HIS A 17 5.96 -8.57 -0.89
N ALA A 18 7.22 -8.38 -1.27
CA ALA A 18 7.87 -7.08 -1.26
C ALA A 18 8.37 -6.75 -2.66
N PHE A 19 8.09 -5.55 -3.13
CA PHE A 19 8.54 -5.12 -4.46
C PHE A 19 8.69 -3.60 -4.51
N ILE A 20 9.40 -3.15 -5.55
CA ILE A 20 9.52 -1.73 -5.87
C ILE A 20 8.62 -1.48 -7.08
N PHE A 21 7.67 -0.56 -6.93
CA PHE A 21 6.95 -0.02 -8.06
C PHE A 21 7.78 1.09 -8.69
N GLU A 22 7.88 1.09 -10.01
CA GLU A 22 8.55 2.15 -10.75
C GLU A 22 7.82 2.41 -12.07
N GLY A 23 7.52 3.66 -12.33
CA GLY A 23 6.81 4.08 -13.52
C GLY A 23 6.76 5.60 -13.59
N THR A 24 6.07 6.14 -14.59
CA THR A 24 5.92 7.60 -14.69
C THR A 24 4.88 8.11 -13.70
N HIS A 25 3.85 7.34 -13.45
CA HIS A 25 2.76 7.72 -12.56
C HIS A 25 2.37 6.53 -11.69
N PHE A 26 1.81 6.83 -10.52
CA PHE A 26 1.10 5.82 -9.75
C PHE A 26 -0.29 5.68 -10.39
N ASP A 27 -0.45 4.68 -11.24
CA ASP A 27 -1.61 4.53 -12.11
C ASP A 27 -2.57 3.43 -11.70
N MET A 28 -2.38 2.85 -10.52
CA MET A 28 -3.32 1.86 -10.02
C MET A 28 -4.70 2.48 -9.79
N PRO A 29 -5.77 1.79 -10.21
CA PRO A 29 -7.11 2.30 -9.97
C PRO A 29 -7.46 2.27 -8.48
N TRP A 30 -8.60 2.83 -8.13
CA TRP A 30 -9.21 2.65 -6.82
C TRP A 30 -9.46 1.16 -6.61
N HIS A 31 -8.68 0.54 -5.70
CA HIS A 31 -8.63 -0.93 -5.59
C HIS A 31 -8.50 -1.35 -4.12
N PHE A 32 -8.75 -2.63 -3.88
CA PHE A 32 -8.58 -3.24 -2.57
C PHE A 32 -8.10 -4.68 -2.70
N HIS A 33 -7.53 -5.20 -1.64
CA HIS A 33 -7.09 -6.58 -1.52
C HIS A 33 -7.14 -7.01 -0.05
N PRO A 34 -7.25 -8.33 0.24
CA PRO A 34 -7.34 -8.79 1.62
C PRO A 34 -6.04 -8.63 2.41
N GLU A 35 -4.90 -8.54 1.72
CA GLU A 35 -3.60 -8.37 2.36
C GLU A 35 -3.47 -7.01 3.02
N PHE A 36 -2.69 -6.96 4.10
CA PHE A 36 -2.20 -5.70 4.65
C PHE A 36 -1.05 -5.18 3.81
N GLU A 37 -0.79 -3.89 3.90
CA GLU A 37 0.23 -3.27 3.04
C GLU A 37 0.95 -2.14 3.76
N PHE A 38 2.28 -2.08 3.59
CA PHE A 38 3.06 -0.86 3.76
C PHE A 38 3.40 -0.31 2.39
N THR A 39 3.22 0.99 2.22
CA THR A 39 3.69 1.69 1.03
C THR A 39 4.55 2.88 1.46
N TYR A 40 5.78 2.89 0.99
CA TYR A 40 6.74 3.95 1.26
C TYR A 40 7.09 4.67 -0.05
N ILE A 41 6.84 5.97 -0.10
CA ILE A 41 7.04 6.76 -1.31
C ILE A 41 8.50 7.18 -1.40
N LEU A 42 9.17 6.79 -2.50
CA LEU A 42 10.54 7.17 -2.79
C LEU A 42 10.61 8.40 -3.69
N GLU A 43 9.75 8.47 -4.70
CA GLU A 43 9.74 9.58 -5.66
C GLU A 43 8.32 9.92 -6.05
N SER A 44 8.09 11.19 -6.31
CA SER A 44 6.87 11.86 -6.73
C SER A 44 5.92 12.22 -5.60
N SER A 45 4.93 13.02 -5.95
CA SER A 45 3.94 13.56 -5.02
C SER A 45 2.57 13.61 -5.66
N GLY A 46 1.57 13.86 -4.86
CA GLY A 46 0.19 13.94 -5.29
C GLY A 46 -0.77 13.78 -4.13
N THR A 47 -1.90 13.12 -4.39
CA THR A 47 -2.95 12.90 -3.40
C THR A 47 -3.18 11.39 -3.23
N ARG A 48 -3.22 10.93 -1.99
CA ARG A 48 -3.58 9.54 -1.69
C ARG A 48 -4.98 9.46 -1.13
N TYR A 49 -5.65 8.42 -1.53
CA TYR A 49 -7.01 8.08 -1.09
C TYR A 49 -6.93 6.73 -0.41
N VAL A 50 -7.20 6.69 0.91
CA VAL A 50 -7.15 5.45 1.70
C VAL A 50 -8.43 5.38 2.51
N GLY A 51 -9.36 4.52 2.12
CA GLY A 51 -10.69 4.48 2.72
C GLY A 51 -11.35 5.85 2.60
N ASN A 52 -11.73 6.44 3.73
CA ASN A 52 -12.33 7.77 3.79
C ASN A 52 -11.30 8.89 3.98
N ASN A 53 -10.03 8.56 4.03
CA ASN A 53 -8.96 9.54 4.25
C ASN A 53 -8.41 10.03 2.92
N ILE A 54 -8.32 11.34 2.76
CA ILE A 54 -7.71 11.99 1.60
C ILE A 54 -6.59 12.86 2.14
N SER A 55 -5.37 12.62 1.66
CA SER A 55 -4.19 13.35 2.13
C SER A 55 -3.20 13.51 0.97
N ASP A 56 -2.35 14.52 1.08
CA ASP A 56 -1.24 14.67 0.16
C ASP A 56 -0.16 13.64 0.49
N PHE A 57 0.60 13.24 -0.52
CA PHE A 57 1.79 12.43 -0.32
C PHE A 57 2.99 13.06 -1.01
N GLU A 58 4.17 12.73 -0.49
CA GLU A 58 5.47 13.19 -1.02
C GLU A 58 6.53 12.16 -0.67
N PRO A 59 7.76 12.28 -1.21
CA PRO A 59 8.82 11.36 -0.84
C PRO A 59 9.03 11.31 0.68
N GLY A 60 9.12 10.09 1.21
CA GLY A 60 9.20 9.85 2.64
C GLY A 60 7.87 9.50 3.30
N ASP A 61 6.75 9.65 2.59
CA ASP A 61 5.44 9.27 3.12
C ASP A 61 5.38 7.75 3.29
N LEU A 62 5.00 7.30 4.49
CA LEU A 62 4.83 5.89 4.80
C LEU A 62 3.41 5.65 5.27
N VAL A 63 2.71 4.77 4.58
CA VAL A 63 1.32 4.47 4.87
C VAL A 63 1.15 2.98 5.15
N MET A 64 0.43 2.66 6.21
CA MET A 64 0.03 1.31 6.55
C MET A 64 -1.44 1.16 6.22
N ILE A 65 -1.79 0.15 5.42
CA ILE A 65 -3.15 -0.06 4.93
C ILE A 65 -3.64 -1.42 5.43
N GLY A 66 -4.78 -1.40 6.11
CA GLY A 66 -5.42 -2.63 6.56
C GLY A 66 -6.02 -3.45 5.43
N GLY A 67 -6.31 -4.71 5.71
CA GLY A 67 -6.91 -5.59 4.72
C GLY A 67 -8.27 -5.10 4.23
N ASN A 68 -8.53 -5.28 2.96
CA ASN A 68 -9.78 -4.92 2.29
C ASN A 68 -10.13 -3.43 2.30
N LEU A 69 -9.20 -2.57 2.64
CA LEU A 69 -9.41 -1.12 2.63
C LEU A 69 -9.07 -0.56 1.26
N PRO A 70 -10.05 0.02 0.54
CA PRO A 70 -9.78 0.60 -0.79
C PRO A 70 -8.78 1.74 -0.73
N HIS A 71 -7.91 1.79 -1.72
CA HIS A 71 -6.86 2.81 -1.77
C HIS A 71 -6.37 3.07 -3.18
N CYS A 72 -5.81 4.25 -3.39
CA CYS A 72 -5.05 4.60 -4.60
C CYS A 72 -4.23 5.86 -4.37
N TRP A 73 -3.20 6.03 -5.19
CA TRP A 73 -2.38 7.24 -5.24
C TRP A 73 -2.53 7.88 -6.61
N LYS A 74 -2.71 9.20 -6.62
CA LYS A 74 -2.81 9.98 -7.86
C LYS A 74 -1.78 11.08 -7.86
N ASN A 75 -0.97 11.12 -8.90
CA ASN A 75 -0.02 12.21 -9.10
C ASN A 75 -0.74 13.51 -9.48
N GLU A 76 -0.03 14.63 -9.35
CA GLU A 76 -0.50 15.91 -9.86
C GLU A 76 -0.74 15.81 -11.38
N ASN A 77 -1.70 16.58 -11.90
CA ASN A 77 -2.02 16.55 -13.32
C ASN A 77 -0.84 16.94 -14.22
N ASP A 78 0.04 17.80 -13.70
CA ASP A 78 1.22 18.27 -14.42
C ASP A 78 2.50 17.49 -14.06
N HIS A 79 2.35 16.37 -13.35
CA HIS A 79 3.48 15.55 -12.92
C HIS A 79 4.29 15.08 -14.12
N THR A 80 5.61 15.24 -14.02
CA THR A 80 6.59 14.69 -14.96
C THR A 80 7.66 13.96 -14.15
N GLY A 81 8.37 13.04 -14.79
CA GLY A 81 9.43 12.30 -14.13
C GLY A 81 8.97 10.93 -13.66
N THR A 82 9.71 10.36 -12.71
CA THR A 82 9.52 9.00 -12.25
C THR A 82 8.74 8.98 -10.93
N SER A 83 7.86 7.99 -10.79
CA SER A 83 7.20 7.66 -9.54
C SER A 83 7.73 6.33 -9.04
N ARG A 84 8.16 6.26 -7.79
CA ARG A 84 8.72 5.04 -7.20
C ARG A 84 8.22 4.87 -5.78
N SER A 85 7.91 3.61 -5.43
CA SER A 85 7.53 3.27 -4.07
C SER A 85 8.03 1.87 -3.71
N ILE A 86 8.24 1.65 -2.43
CA ILE A 86 8.46 0.31 -1.88
C ILE A 86 7.13 -0.16 -1.31
N VAL A 87 6.70 -1.36 -1.72
CA VAL A 87 5.44 -1.94 -1.28
C VAL A 87 5.71 -3.28 -0.61
N ILE A 88 5.16 -3.48 0.56
CA ILE A 88 5.24 -4.75 1.29
C ILE A 88 3.82 -5.17 1.62
N GLN A 89 3.44 -6.38 1.19
CA GLN A 89 2.11 -6.94 1.40
C GLN A 89 2.22 -8.26 2.13
N TRP A 90 1.27 -8.54 3.03
CA TRP A 90 1.26 -9.80 3.77
C TRP A 90 -0.16 -10.17 4.17
N LYS A 91 -0.37 -11.47 4.39
CA LYS A 91 -1.64 -11.97 4.91
C LYS A 91 -1.67 -11.82 6.42
N GLN A 92 -2.84 -11.51 6.96
CA GLN A 92 -2.99 -11.26 8.39
C GLN A 92 -2.54 -12.43 9.26
N ASP A 93 -2.80 -13.66 8.83
CA ASP A 93 -2.47 -14.87 9.60
C ASP A 93 -0.97 -15.06 9.82
N ILE A 94 -0.13 -14.52 8.95
CA ILE A 94 1.33 -14.61 9.07
C ILE A 94 1.81 -13.81 10.28
N ILE A 95 1.24 -12.65 10.52
CA ILE A 95 1.62 -11.80 11.66
C ILE A 95 1.24 -12.48 12.98
N HIS A 96 0.15 -13.22 13.03
CA HIS A 96 -0.24 -13.95 14.24
C HIS A 96 0.80 -14.97 14.68
N ASP A 97 1.50 -15.57 13.76
CA ASP A 97 2.45 -16.64 14.04
C ASP A 97 3.86 -16.15 14.34
N LEU A 98 4.14 -14.85 14.13
CA LEU A 98 5.48 -14.28 14.27
C LEU A 98 5.50 -13.24 15.39
N GLU A 99 6.04 -13.64 16.53
CA GLU A 99 6.15 -12.76 17.71
C GLU A 99 6.83 -11.42 17.40
N VAL A 100 7.80 -11.44 16.50
CA VAL A 100 8.53 -10.23 16.09
C VAL A 100 7.62 -9.16 15.47
N PHE A 101 6.46 -9.56 14.93
CA PHE A 101 5.52 -8.63 14.33
C PHE A 101 4.39 -8.22 15.29
N ARG A 102 4.40 -8.66 16.54
CA ARG A 102 3.34 -8.34 17.49
C ARG A 102 3.10 -6.83 17.66
N PRO A 103 4.12 -5.97 17.76
CA PRO A 103 3.88 -4.54 17.85
C PRO A 103 3.17 -3.97 16.63
N ILE A 104 3.48 -4.49 15.43
CA ILE A 104 2.84 -4.07 14.19
C ILE A 104 1.38 -4.52 14.20
N GLN A 105 1.10 -5.75 14.61
CA GLN A 105 -0.25 -6.27 14.72
C GLN A 105 -1.11 -5.43 15.66
N GLU A 106 -0.57 -5.05 16.81
CA GLU A 106 -1.28 -4.20 17.77
C GLU A 106 -1.64 -2.85 17.16
N LEU A 107 -0.71 -2.25 16.40
CA LEU A 107 -0.98 -0.99 15.71
C LEU A 107 -2.09 -1.14 14.68
N LEU A 108 -2.10 -2.24 13.93
CA LEU A 108 -3.12 -2.51 12.91
C LEU A 108 -4.51 -2.66 13.54
N LEU A 109 -4.59 -3.28 14.70
CA LEU A 109 -5.86 -3.47 15.39
C LEU A 109 -6.41 -2.17 15.96
N ARG A 110 -5.58 -1.17 16.15
CA ARG A 110 -6.00 0.16 16.63
C ARG A 110 -6.38 1.12 15.50
N ALA A 111 -5.97 0.80 14.28
CA ALA A 111 -6.23 1.66 13.13
C ALA A 111 -7.70 1.51 12.61
#